data_637da6523ec9d0c7b5685132eae9b0d5
#
_entry.id   637da6523ec9d0c7b5685132eae9b0d5
#
_cell.length_a   1.000
_cell.length_b   1.000
_cell.length_c   1.000
_cell.angle_alpha   90.00
_cell.angle_beta   90.00
_cell.angle_gamma   90.00
#
_symmetry.space_group_name_H-M   'P 1'
#
loop_
_entity.id
_entity.type
_entity.pdbx_description
1 polymer ?
#
loop_
_entity_poly.entity_id
_entity_poly.type
_entity_poly.pdbx_seq_one_letter_code
_entity_poly.pdbx_strand_id
1 'polypeptide(L)'
;PGGSSGGSAAAVAADEVPAALASDTGGSIRQPSAFCGVVGLKPTYGRVSRFGLVAFASSLDQIGPVTKTVEDSAIMLDTIGGHDPKDSTCLEAPCGGFAEGLKNASLKGLKVGLPKEYYELEGMTDSVKKTAQETIDAFRKAGAEMVDVELPHTKYSMACYYIVATAEASANLARFDGVRYGFRAPDARDVLENYMKTRGEAFGNEVKRRIMLGTYVLSSGYYDAYYLKASKVRTKIKADFEAAL
;
A
#
# COMPACT_ATOMS: atom_id res chain seq x y z
N PRO A 1 -14.09 -9.79 2.56
CA PRO A 1 -13.81 -8.58 1.78
C PRO A 1 -12.33 -8.34 1.53
N GLY A 2 -11.42 -9.21 2.03
CA GLY A 2 -9.99 -8.96 1.95
C GLY A 2 -9.48 -7.99 3.02
N GLY A 3 -8.28 -7.42 2.83
CA GLY A 3 -7.65 -6.56 3.84
C GLY A 3 -6.38 -5.83 3.34
N SER A 4 -5.87 -4.97 4.25
CA SER A 4 -6.33 -4.72 5.61
C SER A 4 -7.45 -3.67 5.73
N SER A 5 -7.72 -2.85 4.71
CA SER A 5 -8.84 -1.88 4.71
C SER A 5 -10.17 -2.52 4.29
N GLY A 6 -10.43 -3.77 4.72
CA GLY A 6 -11.63 -4.52 4.37
C GLY A 6 -12.92 -3.88 4.88
N GLY A 7 -12.89 -3.24 6.06
CA GLY A 7 -14.02 -2.51 6.61
C GLY A 7 -14.42 -1.30 5.74
N SER A 8 -13.45 -0.49 5.33
CA SER A 8 -13.68 0.65 4.43
C SER A 8 -14.28 0.21 3.09
N ALA A 9 -13.73 -0.86 2.49
CA ALA A 9 -14.23 -1.38 1.23
C ALA A 9 -15.65 -1.98 1.36
N ALA A 10 -15.92 -2.73 2.44
CA ALA A 10 -17.22 -3.33 2.71
C ALA A 10 -18.30 -2.27 2.96
N ALA A 11 -18.01 -1.22 3.75
CA ALA A 11 -18.95 -0.14 4.03
C ALA A 11 -19.37 0.61 2.75
N VAL A 12 -18.42 0.91 1.86
CA VAL A 12 -18.71 1.51 0.56
C VAL A 12 -19.51 0.54 -0.33
N ALA A 13 -19.11 -0.74 -0.36
CA ALA A 13 -19.82 -1.75 -1.15
C ALA A 13 -21.27 -1.94 -0.71
N ALA A 14 -21.54 -1.89 0.60
CA ALA A 14 -22.85 -2.07 1.22
C ALA A 14 -23.72 -0.79 1.22
N ASP A 15 -23.25 0.30 0.61
CA ASP A 15 -23.94 1.62 0.61
C ASP A 15 -24.14 2.24 2.01
N GLU A 16 -23.35 1.84 2.99
CA GLU A 16 -23.37 2.44 4.33
C GLU A 16 -22.76 3.85 4.33
N VAL A 17 -21.77 4.07 3.46
CA VAL A 17 -21.13 5.38 3.25
C VAL A 17 -20.86 5.61 1.75
N PRO A 18 -20.89 6.87 1.27
CA PRO A 18 -20.60 7.17 -0.14
C PRO A 18 -19.13 6.96 -0.50
N ALA A 19 -18.22 7.15 0.44
CA ALA A 19 -16.79 7.02 0.28
C ALA A 19 -16.11 6.73 1.61
N ALA A 20 -14.91 6.18 1.59
CA ALA A 20 -14.10 5.94 2.78
C ALA A 20 -12.61 6.22 2.52
N LEU A 21 -11.88 6.58 3.57
CA LEU A 21 -10.42 6.59 3.55
C LEU A 21 -9.88 5.21 3.92
N ALA A 22 -8.75 4.87 3.35
CA ALA A 22 -8.07 3.62 3.58
C ALA A 22 -6.54 3.81 3.49
N SER A 23 -5.78 2.83 3.94
CA SER A 23 -4.32 2.85 3.83
C SER A 23 -3.81 1.62 3.09
N ASP A 24 -2.73 1.79 2.32
CA ASP A 24 -2.10 0.76 1.51
C ASP A 24 -0.59 0.73 1.73
N THR A 25 -0.10 -0.40 2.20
CA THR A 25 1.33 -0.66 2.35
C THR A 25 1.81 -1.69 1.34
N GLY A 26 1.00 -2.72 1.11
CA GLY A 26 1.29 -3.82 0.17
C GLY A 26 0.06 -4.29 -0.60
N GLY A 27 -0.97 -3.44 -0.75
CA GLY A 27 -2.21 -3.78 -1.44
C GLY A 27 -3.47 -3.53 -0.61
N SER A 28 -3.36 -2.95 0.58
CA SER A 28 -4.47 -2.89 1.55
C SER A 28 -5.59 -1.90 1.22
N ILE A 29 -5.49 -1.10 0.17
CA ILE A 29 -6.60 -0.41 -0.50
C ILE A 29 -7.09 -1.25 -1.67
N ARG A 30 -6.17 -1.61 -2.57
CA ARG A 30 -6.45 -2.19 -3.89
C ARG A 30 -7.10 -3.57 -3.79
N GLN A 31 -6.56 -4.46 -2.96
CA GLN A 31 -7.07 -5.82 -2.81
C GLN A 31 -8.50 -5.86 -2.26
N PRO A 32 -8.82 -5.24 -1.09
CA PRO A 32 -10.18 -5.30 -0.57
C PRO A 32 -11.18 -4.59 -1.48
N SER A 33 -10.79 -3.53 -2.16
CA SER A 33 -11.66 -2.85 -3.14
C SER A 33 -11.99 -3.76 -4.32
N ALA A 34 -10.99 -4.47 -4.86
CA ALA A 34 -11.21 -5.46 -5.93
C ALA A 34 -12.16 -6.59 -5.47
N PHE A 35 -11.99 -7.10 -4.25
CA PHE A 35 -12.85 -8.16 -3.72
C PHE A 35 -14.29 -7.72 -3.43
N CYS A 36 -14.48 -6.43 -3.10
CA CYS A 36 -15.80 -5.86 -2.83
C CYS A 36 -16.47 -5.24 -4.07
N GLY A 37 -15.80 -5.22 -5.24
CA GLY A 37 -16.34 -4.64 -6.46
C GLY A 37 -16.48 -3.12 -6.41
N VAL A 38 -15.60 -2.44 -5.71
CA VAL A 38 -15.55 -0.97 -5.59
C VAL A 38 -14.22 -0.42 -6.09
N VAL A 39 -14.13 0.89 -6.29
CA VAL A 39 -12.91 1.56 -6.73
C VAL A 39 -12.01 1.87 -5.53
N GLY A 40 -10.78 1.37 -5.56
CA GLY A 40 -9.76 1.69 -4.56
C GLY A 40 -8.53 2.29 -5.22
N LEU A 41 -8.25 3.54 -4.91
CA LEU A 41 -7.11 4.26 -5.48
C LEU A 41 -5.97 4.38 -4.46
N LYS A 42 -4.83 3.76 -4.76
CA LYS A 42 -3.58 4.04 -4.07
C LYS A 42 -2.81 5.12 -4.85
N PRO A 43 -2.77 6.36 -4.36
CA PRO A 43 -2.01 7.42 -5.03
C PRO A 43 -0.50 7.14 -5.02
N THR A 44 0.24 7.92 -5.79
CA THR A 44 1.70 7.97 -5.71
C THR A 44 2.14 8.29 -4.28
N TYR A 45 3.20 7.63 -3.80
CA TYR A 45 3.76 7.85 -2.46
C TYR A 45 4.05 9.34 -2.21
N GLY A 46 3.61 9.84 -1.05
CA GLY A 46 3.76 11.24 -0.66
C GLY A 46 2.75 12.19 -1.30
N ARG A 47 1.79 11.70 -2.09
CA ARG A 47 0.76 12.55 -2.71
C ARG A 47 -0.35 12.97 -1.73
N VAL A 48 -0.61 12.16 -0.71
CA VAL A 48 -1.54 12.40 0.40
C VAL A 48 -0.77 12.33 1.70
N SER A 49 -0.98 13.29 2.59
CA SER A 49 -0.35 13.34 3.91
C SER A 49 -0.72 12.10 4.74
N ARG A 50 0.24 11.60 5.50
CA ARG A 50 0.05 10.52 6.47
C ARG A 50 -0.02 11.03 7.91
N PHE A 51 -0.09 12.34 8.10
CA PHE A 51 -0.24 12.90 9.44
C PHE A 51 -1.51 12.38 10.11
N GLY A 52 -1.37 11.79 11.29
CA GLY A 52 -2.46 11.12 12.00
C GLY A 52 -2.63 9.62 11.69
N LEU A 53 -1.96 9.09 10.67
CA LEU A 53 -1.92 7.64 10.42
C LEU A 53 -0.92 6.96 11.36
N VAL A 54 -1.33 5.86 11.99
CA VAL A 54 -0.41 4.98 12.70
C VAL A 54 0.53 4.31 11.70
N ALA A 55 1.82 4.61 11.80
CA ALA A 55 2.81 4.11 10.87
C ALA A 55 3.02 2.59 11.03
N PHE A 56 2.91 1.86 9.93
CA PHE A 56 3.31 0.46 9.81
C PHE A 56 4.67 0.34 9.12
N ALA A 57 4.76 0.67 7.84
CA ALA A 57 6.01 0.70 7.08
C ALA A 57 6.17 2.06 6.41
N SER A 58 6.94 2.95 7.02
CA SER A 58 7.00 4.38 6.67
C SER A 58 7.43 4.65 5.23
N SER A 59 8.22 3.76 4.63
CA SER A 59 8.65 3.89 3.23
C SER A 59 7.65 3.33 2.20
N LEU A 60 6.50 2.80 2.67
CA LEU A 60 5.51 2.12 1.84
C LEU A 60 4.09 2.62 2.07
N ASP A 61 3.75 2.99 3.30
CA ASP A 61 2.38 3.38 3.69
C ASP A 61 1.88 4.57 2.86
N GLN A 62 0.65 4.46 2.35
CA GLN A 62 -0.02 5.52 1.60
C GLN A 62 -1.51 5.53 1.92
N ILE A 63 -2.09 6.71 2.13
CA ILE A 63 -3.53 6.90 2.26
C ILE A 63 -4.13 7.11 0.87
N GLY A 64 -5.36 6.60 0.69
CA GLY A 64 -6.13 6.83 -0.53
C GLY A 64 -7.62 6.55 -0.34
N PRO A 65 -8.45 6.94 -1.31
CA PRO A 65 -9.89 6.75 -1.27
C PRO A 65 -10.34 5.36 -1.68
N VAL A 66 -11.48 4.96 -1.12
CA VAL A 66 -12.33 3.86 -1.60
C VAL A 66 -13.71 4.45 -1.91
N THR A 67 -14.22 4.22 -3.12
CA THR A 67 -15.43 4.86 -3.65
C THR A 67 -16.22 3.93 -4.57
N LYS A 68 -17.42 4.34 -4.98
CA LYS A 68 -18.22 3.58 -5.97
C LYS A 68 -17.73 3.80 -7.40
N THR A 69 -17.28 5.01 -7.72
CA THR A 69 -16.90 5.39 -9.08
C THR A 69 -15.49 5.95 -9.14
N VAL A 70 -14.90 5.97 -10.33
CA VAL A 70 -13.59 6.61 -10.58
C VAL A 70 -13.69 8.13 -10.40
N GLU A 71 -14.84 8.73 -10.75
CA GLU A 71 -15.09 10.16 -10.57
C GLU A 71 -15.08 10.54 -9.08
N ASP A 72 -15.76 9.76 -8.23
CA ASP A 72 -15.71 9.97 -6.76
C ASP A 72 -14.29 9.85 -6.21
N SER A 73 -13.50 8.89 -6.72
CA SER A 73 -12.09 8.75 -6.34
C SER A 73 -11.27 9.98 -6.74
N ALA A 74 -11.53 10.57 -7.89
CA ALA A 74 -10.85 11.77 -8.35
C ALA A 74 -11.23 12.98 -7.50
N ILE A 75 -12.52 13.17 -7.18
CA ILE A 75 -13.03 14.22 -6.27
C ILE A 75 -12.39 14.08 -4.88
N MET A 76 -12.36 12.86 -4.35
CA MET A 76 -11.71 12.58 -3.06
C MET A 76 -10.22 12.91 -3.11
N LEU A 77 -9.52 12.51 -4.16
CA LEU A 77 -8.09 12.80 -4.30
C LEU A 77 -7.81 14.31 -4.46
N ASP A 78 -8.67 15.04 -5.15
CA ASP A 78 -8.60 16.52 -5.24
C ASP A 78 -8.74 17.17 -3.86
N THR A 79 -9.50 16.53 -2.96
CA THR A 79 -9.76 17.04 -1.61
C THR A 79 -8.64 16.71 -0.63
N ILE A 80 -8.11 15.46 -0.65
CA ILE A 80 -7.15 14.96 0.35
C ILE A 80 -5.70 15.06 -0.11
N GLY A 81 -5.47 15.28 -1.40
CA GLY A 81 -4.13 15.38 -1.99
C GLY A 81 -3.50 16.76 -1.77
N GLY A 82 -2.20 16.82 -1.75
CA GLY A 82 -1.43 18.05 -1.65
C GLY A 82 -0.40 18.03 -0.53
N HIS A 83 0.40 19.09 -0.47
CA HIS A 83 1.47 19.21 0.52
C HIS A 83 0.93 19.48 1.93
N ASP A 84 1.48 18.77 2.91
CA ASP A 84 1.23 18.99 4.33
C ASP A 84 2.58 19.09 5.06
N PRO A 85 2.92 20.24 5.68
CA PRO A 85 4.19 20.43 6.39
C PRO A 85 4.32 19.54 7.65
N LYS A 86 3.24 18.87 8.09
CA LYS A 86 3.26 17.93 9.22
C LYS A 86 3.70 16.52 8.81
N ASP A 87 3.78 16.22 7.53
CA ASP A 87 4.34 14.96 7.01
C ASP A 87 5.55 15.26 6.13
N SER A 88 6.74 15.02 6.66
CA SER A 88 8.02 15.26 5.98
C SER A 88 8.21 14.44 4.69
N THR A 89 7.37 13.45 4.44
CA THR A 89 7.39 12.64 3.21
C THR A 89 6.37 13.11 2.17
N CYS A 90 5.55 14.10 2.52
CA CYS A 90 4.56 14.67 1.61
C CYS A 90 5.24 15.51 0.53
N LEU A 91 4.90 15.28 -0.74
CA LEU A 91 5.54 15.95 -1.87
C LEU A 91 5.09 17.40 -1.99
N GLU A 92 6.04 18.31 -2.18
CA GLU A 92 5.80 19.71 -2.54
C GLU A 92 5.50 19.83 -4.05
N ALA A 93 4.54 19.07 -4.55
CA ALA A 93 4.17 19.07 -5.96
C ALA A 93 2.69 19.46 -6.12
N PRO A 94 2.33 20.19 -7.17
CA PRO A 94 0.92 20.50 -7.43
C PRO A 94 0.06 19.24 -7.41
N CYS A 95 -1.08 19.33 -6.76
CA CYS A 95 -2.04 18.25 -6.67
C CYS A 95 -3.45 18.82 -6.84
N GLY A 96 -4.27 18.15 -7.64
CA GLY A 96 -5.64 18.56 -7.91
C GLY A 96 -5.97 18.60 -9.41
N GLY A 97 -7.24 18.84 -9.71
CA GLY A 97 -7.76 18.87 -11.08
C GLY A 97 -8.01 17.47 -11.66
N PHE A 98 -8.00 16.43 -10.84
CA PHE A 98 -8.22 15.05 -11.31
C PHE A 98 -9.65 14.83 -11.79
N ALA A 99 -10.66 15.32 -11.06
CA ALA A 99 -12.06 15.22 -11.45
C ALA A 99 -12.35 15.99 -12.75
N GLU A 100 -11.78 17.18 -12.91
CA GLU A 100 -11.90 17.95 -14.14
C GLU A 100 -11.18 17.28 -15.31
N GLY A 101 -9.99 16.71 -15.06
CA GLY A 101 -9.20 15.98 -16.08
C GLY A 101 -9.93 14.77 -16.65
N LEU A 102 -10.79 14.11 -15.87
CA LEU A 102 -11.59 12.96 -16.35
C LEU A 102 -12.56 13.34 -17.47
N LYS A 103 -13.09 14.56 -17.50
CA LYS A 103 -14.07 15.00 -18.51
C LYS A 103 -13.51 14.96 -19.94
N ASN A 104 -12.19 15.12 -20.07
CA ASN A 104 -11.51 15.17 -21.34
C ASN A 104 -10.51 13.99 -21.50
N ALA A 105 -10.59 12.99 -20.63
CA ALA A 105 -9.70 11.83 -20.68
C ALA A 105 -9.88 11.03 -21.97
N SER A 106 -8.78 10.64 -22.58
CA SER A 106 -8.76 9.80 -23.78
C SER A 106 -7.66 8.76 -23.65
N LEU A 107 -7.95 7.54 -24.09
CA LEU A 107 -6.95 6.47 -24.18
C LEU A 107 -6.25 6.44 -25.55
N LYS A 108 -6.68 7.27 -26.49
CA LYS A 108 -6.12 7.28 -27.86
C LYS A 108 -4.65 7.68 -27.84
N GLY A 109 -3.79 6.78 -28.30
CA GLY A 109 -2.35 6.99 -28.35
C GLY A 109 -1.63 6.79 -27.01
N LEU A 110 -2.34 6.42 -25.94
CA LEU A 110 -1.72 6.04 -24.67
C LEU A 110 -1.03 4.68 -24.83
N LYS A 111 0.24 4.59 -24.45
CA LYS A 111 0.96 3.32 -24.38
C LYS A 111 0.66 2.64 -23.04
N VAL A 112 0.24 1.38 -23.11
CA VAL A 112 -0.07 0.53 -21.95
C VAL A 112 0.86 -0.66 -21.94
N GLY A 113 1.77 -0.72 -20.98
CA GLY A 113 2.70 -1.83 -20.79
C GLY A 113 1.99 -3.08 -20.27
N LEU A 114 2.27 -4.22 -20.86
CA LEU A 114 1.78 -5.54 -20.44
C LEU A 114 2.95 -6.37 -19.92
N PRO A 115 3.21 -6.34 -18.59
CA PRO A 115 4.29 -7.15 -18.01
C PRO A 115 3.88 -8.62 -17.98
N LYS A 116 4.60 -9.47 -18.73
CA LYS A 116 4.32 -10.91 -18.80
C LYS A 116 4.29 -11.59 -17.43
N GLU A 117 5.13 -11.12 -16.50
CA GLU A 117 5.23 -11.64 -15.13
C GLU A 117 3.93 -11.53 -14.34
N TYR A 118 2.99 -10.65 -14.73
CA TYR A 118 1.71 -10.47 -14.06
C TYR A 118 0.61 -11.36 -14.63
N TYR A 119 0.78 -11.90 -15.83
CA TYR A 119 -0.20 -12.75 -16.50
C TYR A 119 0.15 -14.25 -16.47
N GLU A 120 1.40 -14.57 -16.11
CA GLU A 120 1.91 -15.96 -16.01
C GLU A 120 1.94 -16.46 -14.55
N LEU A 121 1.17 -15.84 -13.64
CA LEU A 121 1.17 -16.22 -12.22
C LEU A 121 0.45 -17.56 -12.01
N GLU A 122 1.12 -18.47 -11.30
CA GLU A 122 0.48 -19.69 -10.79
C GLU A 122 -0.69 -19.32 -9.87
N GLY A 123 -1.81 -20.05 -9.99
CA GLY A 123 -3.01 -19.85 -9.17
C GLY A 123 -3.96 -18.76 -9.65
N MET A 124 -3.66 -18.08 -10.77
CA MET A 124 -4.64 -17.18 -11.40
C MET A 124 -5.80 -18.01 -12.00
N THR A 125 -7.02 -17.75 -11.54
CA THR A 125 -8.22 -18.43 -12.05
C THR A 125 -8.55 -18.02 -13.48
N ASP A 126 -9.24 -18.89 -14.22
CA ASP A 126 -9.62 -18.59 -15.61
C ASP A 126 -10.56 -17.40 -15.71
N SER A 127 -11.42 -17.17 -14.70
CA SER A 127 -12.27 -15.98 -14.64
C SER A 127 -11.46 -14.69 -14.54
N VAL A 128 -10.39 -14.66 -13.74
CA VAL A 128 -9.51 -13.50 -13.62
C VAL A 128 -8.72 -13.28 -14.92
N LYS A 129 -8.20 -14.34 -15.53
CA LYS A 129 -7.53 -14.27 -16.84
C LYS A 129 -8.45 -13.69 -17.91
N LYS A 130 -9.70 -14.18 -17.95
CA LYS A 130 -10.71 -13.69 -18.89
C LYS A 130 -10.99 -12.20 -18.69
N THR A 131 -11.23 -11.76 -17.48
CA THR A 131 -11.47 -10.34 -17.16
C THR A 131 -10.27 -9.45 -17.51
N ALA A 132 -9.05 -9.92 -17.26
CA ALA A 132 -7.84 -9.21 -17.66
C ALA A 132 -7.76 -9.06 -19.19
N GLN A 133 -8.05 -10.12 -19.92
CA GLN A 133 -8.05 -10.09 -21.40
C GLN A 133 -9.13 -9.15 -21.93
N GLU A 134 -10.36 -9.21 -21.39
CA GLU A 134 -11.45 -8.31 -21.75
C GLU A 134 -11.09 -6.83 -21.49
N THR A 135 -10.37 -6.56 -20.41
CA THR A 135 -9.87 -5.21 -20.08
C THR A 135 -8.82 -4.75 -21.11
N ILE A 136 -7.86 -5.60 -21.47
CA ILE A 136 -6.85 -5.30 -22.51
C ILE A 136 -7.53 -4.99 -23.85
N ASP A 137 -8.52 -5.79 -24.23
CA ASP A 137 -9.26 -5.59 -25.48
C ASP A 137 -10.10 -4.30 -25.46
N ALA A 138 -10.66 -3.93 -24.30
CA ALA A 138 -11.35 -2.65 -24.14
C ALA A 138 -10.40 -1.46 -24.30
N PHE A 139 -9.20 -1.49 -23.71
CA PHE A 139 -8.17 -0.46 -23.89
C PHE A 139 -7.75 -0.34 -25.38
N ARG A 140 -7.49 -1.47 -26.02
CA ARG A 140 -7.13 -1.50 -27.45
C ARG A 140 -8.24 -0.91 -28.32
N LYS A 141 -9.51 -1.27 -28.06
CA LYS A 141 -10.69 -0.73 -28.74
C LYS A 141 -10.85 0.78 -28.51
N ALA A 142 -10.47 1.29 -27.34
CA ALA A 142 -10.48 2.71 -27.02
C ALA A 142 -9.29 3.49 -27.61
N GLY A 143 -8.41 2.82 -28.36
CA GLY A 143 -7.31 3.45 -29.08
C GLY A 143 -5.96 3.50 -28.34
N ALA A 144 -5.83 2.77 -27.24
CA ALA A 144 -4.53 2.60 -26.58
C ALA A 144 -3.64 1.62 -27.35
N GLU A 145 -2.32 1.85 -27.31
CA GLU A 145 -1.27 0.96 -27.83
C GLU A 145 -0.80 0.02 -26.71
N MET A 146 -0.97 -1.30 -26.92
CA MET A 146 -0.48 -2.31 -25.98
C MET A 146 0.97 -2.65 -26.30
N VAL A 147 1.85 -2.53 -25.32
CA VAL A 147 3.29 -2.77 -25.45
C VAL A 147 3.72 -3.87 -24.46
N ASP A 148 4.35 -4.91 -24.97
CA ASP A 148 4.93 -5.95 -24.13
C ASP A 148 6.14 -5.37 -23.37
N VAL A 149 6.16 -5.56 -22.04
CA VAL A 149 7.25 -5.11 -21.18
C VAL A 149 7.70 -6.25 -20.26
N GLU A 150 8.91 -6.16 -19.77
CA GLU A 150 9.48 -7.13 -18.83
C GLU A 150 9.85 -6.45 -17.52
N LEU A 151 9.47 -7.08 -16.40
CA LEU A 151 9.81 -6.64 -15.05
C LEU A 151 10.53 -7.79 -14.31
N PRO A 152 11.78 -8.13 -14.69
CA PRO A 152 12.44 -9.39 -14.30
C PRO A 152 12.69 -9.55 -12.81
N HIS A 153 12.70 -8.43 -12.04
CA HIS A 153 12.88 -8.48 -10.59
C HIS A 153 11.56 -8.61 -9.82
N THR A 154 10.40 -8.60 -10.47
CA THR A 154 9.08 -8.76 -9.84
C THR A 154 8.99 -10.04 -8.98
N LYS A 155 9.61 -11.13 -9.40
CA LYS A 155 9.66 -12.39 -8.64
C LYS A 155 10.23 -12.27 -7.21
N TYR A 156 11.00 -11.21 -6.93
CA TYR A 156 11.56 -10.94 -5.61
C TYR A 156 10.71 -9.97 -4.77
N SER A 157 9.65 -9.39 -5.33
CA SER A 157 8.90 -8.31 -4.69
C SER A 157 8.25 -8.73 -3.37
N MET A 158 7.69 -9.93 -3.28
CA MET A 158 7.07 -10.44 -2.06
C MET A 158 8.10 -10.61 -0.93
N ALA A 159 9.24 -11.23 -1.21
CA ALA A 159 10.32 -11.40 -0.22
C ALA A 159 10.87 -10.03 0.22
N CYS A 160 11.10 -9.13 -0.73
CA CYS A 160 11.56 -7.77 -0.46
C CYS A 160 10.56 -7.02 0.44
N TYR A 161 9.25 -7.08 0.10
CA TYR A 161 8.19 -6.47 0.89
C TYR A 161 8.19 -6.97 2.34
N TYR A 162 8.17 -8.28 2.56
CA TYR A 162 8.10 -8.83 3.92
C TYR A 162 9.31 -8.47 4.77
N ILE A 163 10.50 -8.41 4.19
CA ILE A 163 11.71 -7.99 4.91
C ILE A 163 11.63 -6.51 5.27
N VAL A 164 11.38 -5.64 4.31
CA VAL A 164 11.33 -4.18 4.54
C VAL A 164 10.17 -3.80 5.46
N ALA A 165 8.97 -4.31 5.19
CA ALA A 165 7.79 -3.94 5.95
C ALA A 165 7.87 -4.40 7.42
N THR A 166 8.37 -5.61 7.70
CA THR A 166 8.52 -6.06 9.10
C THR A 166 9.63 -5.31 9.82
N ALA A 167 10.74 -5.00 9.15
CA ALA A 167 11.82 -4.19 9.71
C ALA A 167 11.30 -2.81 10.13
N GLU A 168 10.62 -2.11 9.25
CA GLU A 168 10.04 -0.80 9.54
C GLU A 168 8.93 -0.87 10.60
N ALA A 169 8.07 -1.88 10.55
CA ALA A 169 7.03 -2.10 11.55
C ALA A 169 7.60 -2.30 12.95
N SER A 170 8.69 -3.07 13.10
CA SER A 170 9.33 -3.27 14.39
C SER A 170 9.82 -1.95 15.00
N ALA A 171 10.39 -1.07 14.18
CA ALA A 171 10.84 0.26 14.60
C ALA A 171 9.65 1.20 14.87
N ASN A 172 8.64 1.24 13.99
CA ASN A 172 7.48 2.12 14.14
C ASN A 172 6.61 1.74 15.35
N LEU A 173 6.40 0.45 15.59
CA LEU A 173 5.58 -0.01 16.72
C LEU A 173 6.33 0.01 18.05
N ALA A 174 7.63 0.29 18.07
CA ALA A 174 8.40 0.49 19.31
C ALA A 174 7.90 1.67 20.14
N ARG A 175 7.22 2.64 19.52
CA ARG A 175 6.65 3.82 20.20
C ARG A 175 5.48 3.51 21.14
N PHE A 176 4.85 2.35 21.03
CA PHE A 176 3.79 1.89 21.93
C PHE A 176 4.43 1.24 23.15
N ASP A 177 4.81 2.06 24.12
CA ASP A 177 5.61 1.73 25.29
C ASP A 177 4.82 1.70 26.62
N GLY A 178 3.51 2.03 26.56
CA GLY A 178 2.66 2.13 27.75
C GLY A 178 2.90 3.38 28.59
N VAL A 179 3.64 4.37 28.07
CA VAL A 179 3.97 5.62 28.77
C VAL A 179 3.36 6.83 28.09
N ARG A 180 3.60 6.98 26.78
CA ARG A 180 3.25 8.19 26.03
C ARG A 180 1.79 8.25 25.61
N TYR A 181 1.22 7.11 25.18
CA TYR A 181 -0.17 7.01 24.71
C TYR A 181 -0.57 5.54 24.51
N GLY A 182 -1.87 5.30 24.33
CA GLY A 182 -2.45 3.99 24.14
C GLY A 182 -2.67 3.22 25.43
N PHE A 183 -2.83 1.91 25.31
CA PHE A 183 -3.00 1.02 26.45
C PHE A 183 -1.75 0.97 27.31
N ARG A 184 -1.95 0.97 28.62
CA ARG A 184 -0.93 0.74 29.65
C ARG A 184 -1.36 -0.42 30.53
N ALA A 185 -0.51 -1.43 30.66
CA ALA A 185 -0.80 -2.54 31.57
C ALA A 185 -0.85 -2.05 33.04
N PRO A 186 -1.85 -2.49 33.79
CA PRO A 186 -1.89 -2.19 35.24
C PRO A 186 -0.78 -2.94 35.99
N ASP A 187 -0.50 -2.49 37.21
CA ASP A 187 0.32 -3.20 38.20
C ASP A 187 1.76 -3.54 37.75
N ALA A 188 2.35 -2.70 36.91
CA ALA A 188 3.76 -2.80 36.58
C ALA A 188 4.63 -2.18 37.69
N ARG A 189 5.64 -2.92 38.14
CA ARG A 189 6.54 -2.50 39.25
C ARG A 189 7.60 -1.50 38.77
N ASP A 190 7.99 -1.59 37.53
CA ASP A 190 9.02 -0.74 36.93
C ASP A 190 8.75 -0.50 35.42
N VAL A 191 9.59 0.32 34.80
CA VAL A 191 9.46 0.71 33.38
C VAL A 191 9.61 -0.49 32.45
N LEU A 192 10.51 -1.41 32.73
CA LEU A 192 10.73 -2.60 31.91
C LEU A 192 9.52 -3.53 31.96
N GLU A 193 9.01 -3.79 33.16
CA GLU A 193 7.82 -4.62 33.32
C GLU A 193 6.59 -3.96 32.67
N ASN A 194 6.43 -2.63 32.79
CA ASN A 194 5.37 -1.91 32.10
C ASN A 194 5.47 -2.09 30.58
N TYR A 195 6.64 -1.92 30.02
CA TYR A 195 6.87 -2.11 28.58
C TYR A 195 6.55 -3.54 28.13
N MET A 196 7.05 -4.52 28.86
CA MET A 196 6.84 -5.94 28.53
C MET A 196 5.36 -6.34 28.64
N LYS A 197 4.68 -6.01 29.74
CA LYS A 197 3.27 -6.32 29.96
C LYS A 197 2.38 -5.60 28.93
N THR A 198 2.55 -4.30 28.76
CA THR A 198 1.76 -3.50 27.82
C THR A 198 1.82 -4.08 26.41
N ARG A 199 3.01 -4.36 25.91
CA ARG A 199 3.19 -4.90 24.55
C ARG A 199 2.77 -6.37 24.45
N GLY A 200 2.98 -7.12 25.54
CA GLY A 200 2.55 -8.52 25.63
C GLY A 200 1.04 -8.69 25.61
N GLU A 201 0.30 -7.80 26.23
CA GLU A 201 -1.16 -7.85 26.34
C GLU A 201 -1.87 -7.17 25.15
N ALA A 202 -1.38 -5.98 24.75
CA ALA A 202 -2.06 -5.16 23.76
C ALA A 202 -1.82 -5.60 22.30
N PHE A 203 -0.65 -6.15 21.98
CA PHE A 203 -0.40 -6.63 20.62
C PHE A 203 -0.92 -8.04 20.39
N GLY A 204 -1.70 -8.20 19.32
CA GLY A 204 -2.11 -9.51 18.83
C GLY A 204 -0.93 -10.35 18.33
N ASN A 205 -1.13 -11.65 18.19
CA ASN A 205 -0.06 -12.60 17.84
C ASN A 205 0.63 -12.30 16.51
N GLU A 206 -0.13 -11.89 15.48
CA GLU A 206 0.44 -11.54 14.18
C GLU A 206 1.33 -10.29 14.26
N VAL A 207 0.93 -9.28 15.02
CA VAL A 207 1.74 -8.06 15.23
C VAL A 207 3.04 -8.43 15.97
N LYS A 208 2.95 -9.23 17.02
CA LYS A 208 4.13 -9.73 17.75
C LYS A 208 5.09 -10.48 16.82
N ARG A 209 4.55 -11.37 15.97
CA ARG A 209 5.34 -12.12 14.99
C ARG A 209 6.10 -11.19 14.05
N ARG A 210 5.43 -10.18 13.50
CA ARG A 210 6.05 -9.19 12.60
C ARG A 210 7.11 -8.35 13.30
N ILE A 211 6.86 -7.93 14.53
CA ILE A 211 7.86 -7.21 15.35
C ILE A 211 9.10 -8.08 15.57
N MET A 212 8.93 -9.35 15.92
CA MET A 212 10.05 -10.29 16.13
C MET A 212 10.85 -10.48 14.84
N LEU A 213 10.19 -10.73 13.71
CA LEU A 213 10.85 -10.88 12.41
C LEU A 213 11.63 -9.61 12.03
N GLY A 214 11.02 -8.43 12.20
CA GLY A 214 11.67 -7.16 11.90
C GLY A 214 12.87 -6.88 12.81
N THR A 215 12.75 -7.17 14.09
CA THR A 215 13.86 -7.07 15.05
C THR A 215 15.02 -7.99 14.67
N TYR A 216 14.72 -9.22 14.27
CA TYR A 216 15.71 -10.17 13.78
C TYR A 216 16.44 -9.64 12.53
N VAL A 217 15.69 -9.17 11.54
CA VAL A 217 16.20 -8.63 10.28
C VAL A 217 17.12 -7.41 10.50
N LEU A 218 16.82 -6.61 11.52
CA LEU A 218 17.60 -5.41 11.86
C LEU A 218 18.75 -5.69 12.85
N SER A 219 18.87 -6.90 13.39
CA SER A 219 19.88 -7.21 14.39
C SER A 219 21.30 -7.27 13.79
N SER A 220 22.29 -7.09 14.66
CA SER A 220 23.71 -7.16 14.30
C SER A 220 24.03 -8.52 13.63
N GLY A 221 24.76 -8.48 12.52
CA GLY A 221 25.11 -9.65 11.72
C GLY A 221 24.05 -10.07 10.68
N TYR A 222 22.80 -9.60 10.79
CA TYR A 222 21.72 -9.92 9.84
C TYR A 222 21.28 -8.71 9.01
N TYR A 223 21.53 -7.51 9.46
CA TYR A 223 21.15 -6.27 8.78
C TYR A 223 21.63 -6.23 7.32
N ASP A 224 22.90 -6.51 7.07
CA ASP A 224 23.45 -6.50 5.71
C ASP A 224 22.91 -7.62 4.84
N ALA A 225 22.73 -8.82 5.44
CA ALA A 225 22.27 -10.00 4.74
C ALA A 225 20.80 -9.93 4.33
N TYR A 226 19.96 -9.23 5.11
CA TYR A 226 18.51 -9.16 4.89
C TYR A 226 18.06 -7.75 4.52
N TYR A 227 18.10 -6.78 5.43
CA TYR A 227 17.51 -5.45 5.22
C TYR A 227 18.19 -4.69 4.10
N LEU A 228 19.51 -4.59 4.15
CA LEU A 228 20.28 -3.88 3.11
C LEU A 228 20.16 -4.58 1.75
N LYS A 229 20.16 -5.91 1.74
CA LYS A 229 19.95 -6.68 0.51
C LYS A 229 18.56 -6.45 -0.07
N ALA A 230 17.51 -6.49 0.75
CA ALA A 230 16.13 -6.19 0.33
C ALA A 230 16.00 -4.75 -0.21
N SER A 231 16.64 -3.77 0.43
CA SER A 231 16.66 -2.38 -0.04
C SER A 231 17.33 -2.25 -1.41
N LYS A 232 18.43 -2.97 -1.65
CA LYS A 232 19.08 -3.03 -2.98
C LYS A 232 18.20 -3.70 -4.03
N VAL A 233 17.48 -4.76 -3.66
CA VAL A 233 16.51 -5.42 -4.56
C VAL A 233 15.34 -4.48 -4.90
N ARG A 234 14.83 -3.73 -3.91
CA ARG A 234 13.81 -2.70 -4.14
C ARG A 234 14.24 -1.67 -5.18
N THR A 235 15.51 -1.23 -5.14
CA THR A 235 16.06 -0.33 -6.16
C THR A 235 16.08 -0.96 -7.57
N LYS A 236 16.37 -2.26 -7.66
CA LYS A 236 16.32 -2.98 -8.95
C LYS A 236 14.88 -3.12 -9.48
N ILE A 237 13.91 -3.42 -8.60
CA ILE A 237 12.49 -3.45 -8.96
C ILE A 237 12.05 -2.07 -9.49
N LYS A 238 12.45 -0.98 -8.83
CA LYS A 238 12.17 0.38 -9.30
C LYS A 238 12.78 0.62 -10.69
N ALA A 239 14.02 0.20 -10.91
CA ALA A 239 14.70 0.37 -12.20
C ALA A 239 14.00 -0.40 -13.36
N ASP A 240 13.38 -1.55 -13.11
CA ASP A 240 12.58 -2.24 -14.12
C ASP A 240 11.42 -1.36 -14.61
N PHE A 241 10.69 -0.71 -13.69
CA PHE A 241 9.62 0.22 -14.06
C PHE A 241 10.14 1.47 -14.78
N GLU A 242 11.26 2.04 -14.32
CA GLU A 242 11.88 3.20 -14.97
C GLU A 242 12.37 2.90 -16.39
N ALA A 243 12.75 1.65 -16.67
CA ALA A 243 13.15 1.21 -18.00
C ALA A 243 11.94 0.91 -18.90
N ALA A 244 10.79 0.57 -18.33
CA ALA A 244 9.57 0.24 -19.05
C ALA A 244 8.73 1.49 -19.43
N LEU A 245 8.88 2.60 -18.68
CA LEU A 245 8.14 3.87 -18.84
C LEU A 245 8.92 4.86 -19.70
#